data_35a66ba82ace4fe1dd13016e836ba94c
#
_entry.id   35a66ba82ace4fe1dd13016e836ba94c
#
_cell.length_a   1.000
_cell.length_b   1.000
_cell.length_c   1.000
_cell.angle_alpha   90.00
_cell.angle_beta   90.00
_cell.angle_gamma   90.00
#
_symmetry.space_group_name_H-M   'P 1'
#
loop_
_entity.id
_entity.type
_entity.pdbx_description
1 polymer ?
#
loop_
_entity_poly.entity_id
_entity_poly.type
_entity_poly.pdbx_seq_one_letter_code
_entity_poly.pdbx_strand_id
1 'polypeptide(L)'
;MALHPELELDISVNDQHADLVKYNIDIAIRAAHLEDLNLKAKKLIEHSLCYFASPDYLAENGTPQNQSQLSTHKCITYSLMHPSNVWTFEASKVQVNEVIKSDSPDMIVKMARSGAGIAAMPKWMVAEYFENCELVEILPQKHAFSLPMYAVYKNSNHIPDKISAFIKFLSDYFTKNK
;
A
#
# COMPACT_ATOMS: atom_id res chain seq x y z
N MET A 1 -22.61 -6.00 -6.89
CA MET A 1 -23.91 -5.53 -7.38
C MET A 1 -24.78 -6.69 -7.89
N ALA A 2 -24.32 -7.57 -8.80
CA ALA A 2 -25.18 -8.67 -9.30
C ALA A 2 -25.73 -9.61 -8.22
N LEU A 3 -25.00 -9.83 -7.14
CA LEU A 3 -25.42 -10.67 -6.00
C LEU A 3 -26.32 -9.94 -4.98
N HIS A 4 -26.33 -8.62 -4.99
CA HIS A 4 -27.04 -7.76 -4.05
C HIS A 4 -27.57 -6.53 -4.78
N PRO A 5 -28.66 -6.65 -5.55
CA PRO A 5 -29.17 -5.56 -6.40
C PRO A 5 -29.72 -4.37 -5.60
N GLU A 6 -30.14 -4.61 -4.35
CA GLU A 6 -30.66 -3.57 -3.45
C GLU A 6 -29.56 -2.76 -2.75
N LEU A 7 -28.28 -3.07 -3.01
CA LEU A 7 -27.17 -2.44 -2.32
C LEU A 7 -26.65 -1.26 -3.13
N GLU A 8 -26.72 -0.07 -2.53
CA GLU A 8 -26.08 1.14 -3.07
C GLU A 8 -24.70 1.30 -2.45
N LEU A 9 -23.70 1.64 -3.28
CA LEU A 9 -22.33 1.89 -2.84
C LEU A 9 -21.94 3.33 -3.14
N ASP A 10 -21.58 4.06 -2.09
CA ASP A 10 -20.87 5.34 -2.17
C ASP A 10 -19.41 5.10 -1.79
N ILE A 11 -18.48 5.33 -2.73
CA ILE A 11 -17.07 5.01 -2.56
C ILE A 11 -16.26 6.30 -2.60
N SER A 12 -15.61 6.62 -1.47
CA SER A 12 -14.61 7.68 -1.38
C SER A 12 -13.21 7.06 -1.33
N VAL A 13 -12.30 7.56 -2.16
CA VAL A 13 -10.91 7.10 -2.21
C VAL A 13 -10.00 8.23 -1.75
N ASN A 14 -9.38 8.03 -0.59
CA ASN A 14 -8.32 8.88 -0.09
C ASN A 14 -7.44 8.07 0.87
N ASP A 15 -6.19 8.48 1.01
CA ASP A 15 -5.22 7.78 1.87
C ASP A 15 -5.16 8.35 3.29
N GLN A 16 -5.92 9.41 3.59
CA GLN A 16 -5.99 9.98 4.93
C GLN A 16 -6.90 9.14 5.82
N HIS A 17 -6.55 9.04 7.10
CA HIS A 17 -7.39 8.37 8.10
C HIS A 17 -8.71 9.10 8.29
N ALA A 18 -9.74 8.69 7.55
CA ALA A 18 -11.08 9.23 7.75
C ALA A 18 -11.67 8.70 9.07
N ASP A 19 -12.26 9.60 9.85
CA ASP A 19 -13.07 9.25 11.02
C ASP A 19 -14.41 8.64 10.53
N LEU A 20 -14.59 7.33 10.76
CA LEU A 20 -15.77 6.59 10.32
C LEU A 20 -17.08 7.12 10.93
N VAL A 21 -17.00 7.65 12.15
CA VAL A 21 -18.19 8.17 12.85
C VAL A 21 -18.55 9.55 12.30
N LYS A 22 -17.59 10.45 12.23
CA LYS A 22 -17.77 11.82 11.75
C LYS A 22 -18.30 11.90 10.32
N TYR A 23 -17.77 11.03 9.44
CA TYR A 23 -18.12 11.03 8.01
C TYR A 23 -19.19 9.98 7.65
N ASN A 24 -19.79 9.32 8.65
CA ASN A 24 -20.83 8.29 8.46
C ASN A 24 -20.41 7.16 7.49
N ILE A 25 -19.17 6.72 7.60
CA ILE A 25 -18.61 5.64 6.80
C ILE A 25 -19.00 4.30 7.44
N ASP A 26 -19.57 3.39 6.67
CA ASP A 26 -19.93 2.05 7.12
C ASP A 26 -18.68 1.16 7.25
N ILE A 27 -17.80 1.20 6.23
CA ILE A 27 -16.58 0.36 6.15
C ILE A 27 -15.44 1.20 5.55
N ALA A 28 -14.27 1.13 6.15
CA ALA A 28 -13.04 1.64 5.55
C ALA A 28 -12.08 0.46 5.27
N ILE A 29 -11.45 0.48 4.10
CA ILE A 29 -10.35 -0.44 3.78
C ILE A 29 -9.05 0.28 4.11
N ARG A 30 -8.26 -0.29 5.02
CA ARG A 30 -7.03 0.33 5.52
C ARG A 30 -5.84 -0.63 5.46
N ALA A 31 -4.75 -0.13 4.90
CA ALA A 31 -3.45 -0.78 4.95
C ALA A 31 -2.63 -0.12 6.05
N ALA A 32 -2.71 -0.63 7.29
CA ALA A 32 -1.98 -0.09 8.44
C ALA A 32 -2.02 -1.03 9.64
N HIS A 33 -1.13 -0.79 10.61
CA HIS A 33 -1.32 -1.30 11.96
C HIS A 33 -2.45 -0.52 12.63
N LEU A 34 -3.43 -1.24 13.17
CA LEU A 34 -4.62 -0.65 13.79
C LEU A 34 -4.33 -0.33 15.26
N GLU A 35 -4.40 0.93 15.62
CA GLU A 35 -4.22 1.41 17.00
C GLU A 35 -5.56 1.81 17.67
N ASP A 36 -6.67 1.87 16.93
CA ASP A 36 -7.96 2.36 17.42
C ASP A 36 -8.78 1.23 18.05
N LEU A 37 -8.92 1.26 19.37
CA LEU A 37 -9.65 0.28 20.17
C LEU A 37 -11.19 0.34 20.02
N ASN A 38 -11.71 1.42 19.41
CA ASN A 38 -13.17 1.61 19.24
C ASN A 38 -13.70 1.03 17.92
N LEU A 39 -12.84 0.48 17.10
CA LEU A 39 -13.19 -0.08 15.80
C LEU A 39 -12.98 -1.60 15.80
N LYS A 40 -13.81 -2.31 15.05
CA LYS A 40 -13.57 -3.70 14.68
C LYS A 40 -12.80 -3.75 13.38
N ALA A 41 -11.89 -4.72 13.28
CA ALA A 41 -11.10 -4.93 12.09
C ALA A 41 -11.11 -6.40 11.67
N LYS A 42 -11.34 -6.63 10.39
CA LYS A 42 -11.16 -7.94 9.76
C LYS A 42 -10.00 -7.87 8.79
N LYS A 43 -8.95 -8.65 9.04
CA LYS A 43 -7.84 -8.79 8.08
C LYS A 43 -8.38 -9.40 6.79
N LEU A 44 -8.13 -8.73 5.67
CA LEU A 44 -8.53 -9.15 4.33
C LEU A 44 -7.39 -9.88 3.63
N ILE A 45 -6.23 -9.25 3.59
CA ILE A 45 -5.05 -9.77 2.91
C ILE A 45 -3.79 -9.15 3.53
N GLU A 46 -2.66 -9.74 3.22
CA GLU A 46 -1.34 -9.21 3.54
C GLU A 46 -0.57 -8.99 2.23
N HIS A 47 -0.06 -7.80 2.06
CA HIS A 47 0.71 -7.43 0.88
C HIS A 47 2.16 -7.19 1.26
N SER A 48 3.08 -7.70 0.43
CA SER A 48 4.48 -7.33 0.53
C SER A 48 4.72 -6.02 -0.22
N LEU A 49 5.46 -5.12 0.37
CA LEU A 49 6.04 -3.99 -0.36
C LEU A 49 7.18 -4.51 -1.24
N CYS A 50 7.44 -3.84 -2.34
CA CYS A 50 8.62 -4.03 -3.17
C CYS A 50 9.29 -2.68 -3.43
N TYR A 51 10.58 -2.72 -3.72
CA TYR A 51 11.37 -1.56 -4.10
C TYR A 51 11.61 -1.62 -5.61
N PHE A 52 11.48 -0.50 -6.29
CA PHE A 52 11.55 -0.48 -7.75
C PHE A 52 12.02 0.87 -8.29
N ALA A 53 12.52 0.84 -9.50
CA ALA A 53 12.85 2.01 -10.29
C ALA A 53 12.67 1.70 -11.79
N SER A 54 12.70 2.74 -12.63
CA SER A 54 12.73 2.53 -14.08
C SER A 54 14.09 1.98 -14.54
N PRO A 55 14.12 1.24 -15.67
CA PRO A 55 15.38 0.81 -16.28
C PRO A 55 16.34 1.97 -16.53
N ASP A 56 15.83 3.10 -17.03
CA ASP A 56 16.64 4.29 -17.35
C ASP A 56 17.33 4.86 -16.11
N TYR A 57 16.58 4.97 -14.98
CA TYR A 57 17.17 5.43 -13.73
C TYR A 57 18.32 4.51 -13.28
N LEU A 58 18.11 3.19 -13.38
CA LEU A 58 19.12 2.20 -12.96
C LEU A 58 20.33 2.18 -13.89
N ALA A 59 20.14 2.43 -15.18
CA ALA A 59 21.24 2.52 -16.15
C ALA A 59 22.14 3.72 -15.86
N GLU A 60 21.56 4.86 -15.45
CA GLU A 60 22.32 6.10 -15.17
C GLU A 60 22.95 6.09 -13.76
N ASN A 61 22.27 5.53 -12.75
CA ASN A 61 22.65 5.67 -11.35
C ASN A 61 23.15 4.36 -10.72
N GLY A 62 23.13 3.25 -11.45
CA GLY A 62 23.45 1.92 -10.96
C GLY A 62 22.28 1.26 -10.22
N THR A 63 22.38 -0.07 -10.05
CA THR A 63 21.40 -0.86 -9.31
C THR A 63 21.92 -1.14 -7.91
N PRO A 64 21.20 -0.72 -6.83
CA PRO A 64 21.64 -0.99 -5.46
C PRO A 64 21.71 -2.50 -5.21
N GLN A 65 22.86 -2.97 -4.70
CA GLN A 65 23.12 -4.37 -4.39
C GLN A 65 22.77 -4.74 -2.96
N ASN A 66 22.59 -3.74 -2.10
CA ASN A 66 22.20 -3.91 -0.71
C ASN A 66 21.39 -2.69 -0.22
N GLN A 67 20.76 -2.86 0.93
CA GLN A 67 19.86 -1.86 1.51
C GLN A 67 20.57 -0.54 1.86
N SER A 68 21.83 -0.59 2.30
CA SER A 68 22.55 0.63 2.71
C SER A 68 22.81 1.58 1.54
N GLN A 69 22.91 1.06 0.31
CA GLN A 69 23.10 1.89 -0.88
C GLN A 69 21.89 2.76 -1.21
N LEU A 70 20.70 2.44 -0.68
CA LEU A 70 19.51 3.29 -0.87
C LEU A 70 19.69 4.71 -0.31
N SER A 71 20.60 4.89 0.68
CA SER A 71 20.92 6.21 1.21
C SER A 71 21.62 7.14 0.20
N THR A 72 22.23 6.59 -0.85
CA THR A 72 22.92 7.34 -1.90
C THR A 72 22.10 7.50 -3.17
N HIS A 73 21.00 6.76 -3.31
CA HIS A 73 20.06 6.89 -4.43
C HIS A 73 18.98 7.92 -4.14
N LYS A 74 18.47 8.56 -5.19
CA LYS A 74 17.26 9.39 -5.09
C LYS A 74 16.07 8.51 -4.76
N CYS A 75 15.35 8.81 -3.67
CA CYS A 75 14.18 8.03 -3.26
C CYS A 75 12.91 8.87 -3.26
N ILE A 76 11.83 8.26 -3.73
CA ILE A 76 10.48 8.82 -3.76
C ILE A 76 9.71 8.16 -2.62
N THR A 77 9.25 8.94 -1.65
CA THR A 77 8.67 8.43 -0.41
C THR A 77 7.19 8.74 -0.29
N TYR A 78 6.51 7.88 0.47
CA TYR A 78 5.10 8.05 0.79
C TYR A 78 4.94 8.87 2.07
N SER A 79 4.29 10.03 1.96
CA SER A 79 4.26 11.03 3.03
C SER A 79 3.41 10.63 4.24
N LEU A 80 2.48 9.70 4.08
CA LEU A 80 1.64 9.21 5.18
C LEU A 80 2.32 8.08 6.00
N MET A 81 3.48 7.60 5.58
CA MET A 81 4.35 6.78 6.43
C MET A 81 5.22 7.68 7.32
N HIS A 82 5.29 7.38 8.60
CA HIS A 82 6.05 8.19 9.56
C HIS A 82 7.10 7.34 10.30
N PRO A 83 8.39 7.69 10.18
CA PRO A 83 9.00 8.69 9.29
C PRO A 83 9.04 8.20 7.82
N SER A 84 8.76 9.09 6.86
CA SER A 84 8.68 8.75 5.43
C SER A 84 10.01 8.34 4.82
N ASN A 85 11.10 8.90 5.34
CA ASN A 85 12.47 8.67 4.87
C ASN A 85 13.18 7.50 5.57
N VAL A 86 12.45 6.66 6.30
CA VAL A 86 13.00 5.44 6.91
C VAL A 86 12.26 4.23 6.37
N TRP A 87 12.95 3.47 5.52
CA TRP A 87 12.40 2.24 4.99
C TRP A 87 12.77 1.04 5.87
N THR A 88 11.75 0.23 6.17
CA THR A 88 11.89 -0.92 7.05
C THR A 88 12.04 -2.18 6.21
N PHE A 89 13.08 -2.95 6.52
CA PHE A 89 13.33 -4.29 6.02
C PHE A 89 13.15 -5.29 7.16
N GLU A 90 13.09 -6.58 6.85
CA GLU A 90 12.86 -7.63 7.85
C GLU A 90 13.79 -7.54 9.07
N ALA A 91 15.07 -7.27 8.84
CA ALA A 91 16.11 -7.23 9.88
C ALA A 91 16.75 -5.86 10.10
N SER A 92 16.31 -4.81 9.40
CA SER A 92 16.98 -3.51 9.45
C SER A 92 16.07 -2.36 9.04
N LYS A 93 16.50 -1.14 9.38
CA LYS A 93 15.91 0.11 8.90
C LYS A 93 16.99 0.92 8.21
N VAL A 94 16.64 1.53 7.10
CA VAL A 94 17.55 2.37 6.32
C VAL A 94 16.94 3.75 6.15
N GLN A 95 17.73 4.77 6.50
CA GLN A 95 17.39 6.13 6.16
C GLN A 95 17.73 6.37 4.70
N VAL A 96 16.72 6.67 3.89
CA VAL A 96 16.87 6.89 2.45
C VAL A 96 17.04 8.38 2.14
N ASN A 97 17.65 8.68 1.00
CA ASN A 97 17.78 10.05 0.50
C ASN A 97 16.45 10.46 -0.17
N GLU A 98 15.54 11.00 0.63
CA GLU A 98 14.22 11.48 0.19
C GLU A 98 14.37 12.74 -0.65
N VAL A 99 14.14 12.65 -1.96
CA VAL A 99 14.16 13.81 -2.89
C VAL A 99 12.76 14.23 -3.33
N ILE A 100 11.81 13.31 -3.28
CA ILE A 100 10.40 13.54 -3.61
C ILE A 100 9.55 12.86 -2.54
N LYS A 101 8.49 13.54 -2.13
CA LYS A 101 7.49 13.04 -1.17
C LYS A 101 6.10 13.27 -1.73
N SER A 102 5.23 12.26 -1.69
CA SER A 102 3.84 12.35 -2.12
C SER A 102 2.92 11.53 -1.23
N ASP A 103 1.68 11.97 -1.07
CA ASP A 103 0.58 11.23 -0.44
C ASP A 103 -0.25 10.42 -1.45
N SER A 104 0.10 10.49 -2.73
CA SER A 104 -0.56 9.74 -3.80
C SER A 104 0.31 8.57 -4.27
N PRO A 105 -0.10 7.31 -4.01
CA PRO A 105 0.60 6.13 -4.52
C PRO A 105 0.76 6.13 -6.04
N ASP A 106 -0.29 6.51 -6.77
CA ASP A 106 -0.25 6.57 -8.24
C ASP A 106 0.81 7.55 -8.74
N MET A 107 0.96 8.70 -8.05
CA MET A 107 1.96 9.69 -8.40
C MET A 107 3.37 9.17 -8.14
N ILE A 108 3.58 8.47 -7.03
CA ILE A 108 4.86 7.82 -6.71
C ILE A 108 5.26 6.83 -7.81
N VAL A 109 4.33 5.98 -8.24
CA VAL A 109 4.58 5.01 -9.32
C VAL A 109 4.90 5.72 -10.63
N LYS A 110 4.14 6.75 -11.00
CA LYS A 110 4.39 7.54 -12.23
C LYS A 110 5.76 8.22 -12.21
N MET A 111 6.16 8.80 -11.08
CA MET A 111 7.47 9.43 -10.93
C MET A 111 8.61 8.41 -11.01
N ALA A 112 8.46 7.24 -10.40
CA ALA A 112 9.47 6.17 -10.51
C ALA A 112 9.61 5.69 -11.96
N ARG A 113 8.50 5.52 -12.69
CA ARG A 113 8.50 5.16 -14.13
C ARG A 113 9.18 6.21 -14.99
N SER A 114 9.05 7.49 -14.64
CA SER A 114 9.72 8.59 -15.38
C SER A 114 11.21 8.75 -15.04
N GLY A 115 11.80 7.87 -14.24
CA GLY A 115 13.23 7.94 -13.90
C GLY A 115 13.57 8.88 -12.74
N ALA A 116 12.60 9.35 -11.96
CA ALA A 116 12.86 10.31 -10.89
C ALA A 116 13.58 9.72 -9.68
N GLY A 117 13.54 8.38 -9.50
CA GLY A 117 14.21 7.72 -8.38
C GLY A 117 13.64 6.33 -8.07
N ILE A 118 14.08 5.78 -6.94
CA ILE A 118 13.62 4.51 -6.38
C ILE A 118 12.38 4.77 -5.52
N ALA A 119 11.38 3.92 -5.63
CA ALA A 119 10.18 3.96 -4.81
C ALA A 119 9.91 2.62 -4.12
N ALA A 120 9.04 2.65 -3.10
CA ALA A 120 8.53 1.47 -2.40
C ALA A 120 7.01 1.52 -2.37
N MET A 121 6.34 0.49 -2.93
CA MET A 121 4.87 0.36 -2.94
C MET A 121 4.47 -1.12 -2.81
N PRO A 122 3.20 -1.40 -2.48
CA PRO A 122 2.67 -2.76 -2.55
C PRO A 122 2.88 -3.39 -3.92
N LYS A 123 3.39 -4.61 -3.96
CA LYS A 123 3.78 -5.29 -5.21
C LYS A 123 2.63 -5.39 -6.21
N TRP A 124 1.39 -5.59 -5.74
CA TRP A 124 0.21 -5.65 -6.61
C TRP A 124 -0.05 -4.37 -7.42
N MET A 125 0.36 -3.20 -6.91
CA MET A 125 0.18 -1.92 -7.60
C MET A 125 1.11 -1.76 -8.81
N VAL A 126 2.21 -2.50 -8.83
CA VAL A 126 3.28 -2.34 -9.83
C VAL A 126 3.56 -3.60 -10.63
N ALA A 127 2.82 -4.69 -10.37
CA ALA A 127 3.05 -5.99 -11.02
C ALA A 127 3.02 -5.91 -12.55
N GLU A 128 2.03 -5.22 -13.11
CA GLU A 128 1.89 -5.02 -14.56
C GLU A 128 3.11 -4.28 -15.16
N TYR A 129 3.66 -3.30 -14.44
CA TYR A 129 4.83 -2.54 -14.92
C TYR A 129 6.11 -3.36 -14.90
N PHE A 130 6.21 -4.39 -14.06
CA PHE A 130 7.30 -5.36 -14.12
C PHE A 130 7.17 -6.26 -15.34
N GLU A 131 5.96 -6.76 -15.63
CA GLU A 131 5.69 -7.60 -16.79
C GLU A 131 5.98 -6.86 -18.09
N ASN A 132 5.67 -5.56 -18.16
CA ASN A 132 5.90 -4.70 -19.31
C ASN A 132 7.33 -4.13 -19.38
N CYS A 133 8.22 -4.50 -18.46
CA CYS A 133 9.59 -3.97 -18.36
C CYS A 133 9.69 -2.44 -18.19
N GLU A 134 8.63 -1.80 -17.70
CA GLU A 134 8.61 -0.37 -17.41
C GLU A 134 9.24 -0.04 -16.05
N LEU A 135 9.21 -1.02 -15.14
CA LEU A 135 9.86 -0.98 -13.83
C LEU A 135 10.69 -2.24 -13.61
N VAL A 136 11.73 -2.11 -12.80
CA VAL A 136 12.59 -3.21 -12.36
C VAL A 136 12.50 -3.30 -10.85
N GLU A 137 12.17 -4.50 -10.34
CA GLU A 137 12.22 -4.78 -8.90
C GLU A 137 13.70 -4.84 -8.45
N ILE A 138 14.04 -4.07 -7.43
CA ILE A 138 15.38 -4.06 -6.84
C ILE A 138 15.36 -4.73 -5.47
N LEU A 139 16.45 -5.37 -5.08
CA LEU A 139 16.60 -6.08 -3.80
C LEU A 139 15.47 -7.10 -3.55
N PRO A 140 15.05 -7.92 -4.52
CA PRO A 140 13.87 -8.79 -4.41
C PRO A 140 13.96 -9.85 -3.31
N GLN A 141 15.20 -10.20 -2.89
CA GLN A 141 15.47 -11.18 -1.83
C GLN A 141 15.50 -10.56 -0.42
N LYS A 142 15.41 -9.24 -0.33
CA LYS A 142 15.34 -8.53 0.93
C LYS A 142 13.88 -8.22 1.19
N HIS A 143 13.20 -9.14 1.85
CA HIS A 143 11.78 -9.02 2.14
C HIS A 143 11.45 -7.63 2.64
N ALA A 144 10.68 -6.93 1.83
CA ALA A 144 10.10 -5.67 2.22
C ALA A 144 9.06 -5.94 3.31
N PHE A 145 8.86 -4.95 4.13
CA PHE A 145 7.84 -4.95 5.18
C PHE A 145 6.50 -5.43 4.63
N SER A 146 5.88 -6.38 5.33
CA SER A 146 4.54 -6.85 4.99
C SER A 146 3.50 -5.89 5.53
N LEU A 147 2.59 -5.45 4.68
CA LEU A 147 1.53 -4.51 5.04
C LEU A 147 0.17 -5.21 5.03
N PRO A 148 -0.41 -5.50 6.21
CA PRO A 148 -1.73 -6.08 6.28
C PRO A 148 -2.81 -5.06 5.91
N MET A 149 -3.80 -5.49 5.14
CA MET A 149 -4.99 -4.71 4.79
C MET A 149 -6.20 -5.21 5.55
N TYR A 150 -6.97 -4.30 6.11
CA TYR A 150 -8.13 -4.59 6.95
C TYR A 150 -9.37 -3.91 6.41
N ALA A 151 -10.52 -4.59 6.55
CA ALA A 151 -11.81 -3.93 6.60
C ALA A 151 -12.06 -3.47 8.04
N VAL A 152 -12.23 -2.16 8.22
CA VAL A 152 -12.43 -1.51 9.52
C VAL A 152 -13.85 -0.94 9.57
N TYR A 153 -14.55 -1.17 10.65
CA TYR A 153 -15.95 -0.76 10.83
C TYR A 153 -16.26 -0.50 12.31
N LYS A 154 -17.37 0.18 12.58
CA LYS A 154 -17.78 0.55 13.95
C LYS A 154 -17.94 -0.68 14.83
N ASN A 155 -17.41 -0.59 16.06
CA ASN A 155 -17.64 -1.63 17.07
C ASN A 155 -19.08 -1.52 17.58
N SER A 156 -19.92 -2.47 17.25
CA SER A 156 -21.30 -2.60 17.74
C SER A 156 -21.59 -4.04 18.14
N ASN A 157 -22.60 -4.21 19.02
CA ASN A 157 -23.05 -5.53 19.45
C ASN A 157 -23.70 -6.32 18.30
N HIS A 158 -24.23 -5.61 17.31
CA HIS A 158 -24.84 -6.18 16.12
C HIS A 158 -24.19 -5.55 14.88
N ILE A 159 -23.64 -6.38 14.02
CA ILE A 159 -23.06 -5.95 12.74
C ILE A 159 -24.18 -6.02 11.69
N PRO A 160 -24.54 -4.91 11.04
CA PRO A 160 -25.54 -4.92 9.98
C PRO A 160 -25.21 -5.92 8.87
N ASP A 161 -26.24 -6.60 8.33
CA ASP A 161 -26.07 -7.64 7.31
C ASP A 161 -25.33 -7.12 6.06
N LYS A 162 -25.58 -5.86 5.67
CA LYS A 162 -24.88 -5.21 4.55
C LYS A 162 -23.37 -5.17 4.76
N ILE A 163 -22.91 -4.89 5.98
CA ILE A 163 -21.49 -4.83 6.33
C ILE A 163 -20.89 -6.25 6.33
N SER A 164 -21.58 -7.20 6.94
CA SER A 164 -21.16 -8.60 6.99
C SER A 164 -21.03 -9.21 5.59
N ALA A 165 -22.02 -8.96 4.71
CA ALA A 165 -22.03 -9.43 3.34
C ALA A 165 -20.87 -8.83 2.53
N PHE A 166 -20.62 -7.53 2.66
CA PHE A 166 -19.55 -6.85 1.93
C PHE A 166 -18.16 -7.33 2.39
N ILE A 167 -17.94 -7.46 3.71
CA ILE A 167 -16.67 -7.99 4.25
C ILE A 167 -16.45 -9.43 3.79
N LYS A 168 -17.49 -10.27 3.79
CA LYS A 168 -17.38 -11.63 3.28
C LYS A 168 -17.01 -11.64 1.79
N PHE A 169 -17.68 -10.84 0.98
CA PHE A 169 -17.37 -10.70 -0.45
C PHE A 169 -15.89 -10.33 -0.67
N LEU A 170 -15.39 -9.32 0.04
CA LEU A 170 -13.98 -8.91 -0.06
C LEU A 170 -13.02 -10.03 0.39
N SER A 171 -13.32 -10.71 1.50
CA SER A 171 -12.49 -11.82 1.99
C SER A 171 -12.42 -12.95 0.98
N ASP A 172 -13.57 -13.32 0.38
CA ASP A 172 -13.65 -14.37 -0.63
C ASP A 172 -12.90 -13.96 -1.92
N TYR A 173 -13.02 -12.69 -2.32
CA TYR A 173 -12.32 -12.14 -3.49
C TYR A 173 -10.79 -12.21 -3.33
N PHE A 174 -10.26 -11.71 -2.22
CA PHE A 174 -8.83 -11.73 -1.97
C PHE A 174 -8.26 -13.14 -1.72
N THR A 175 -9.09 -14.08 -1.28
CA THR A 175 -8.66 -15.49 -1.12
C THR A 175 -8.52 -16.18 -2.47
N LYS A 176 -9.40 -15.85 -3.44
CA LYS A 176 -9.39 -16.45 -4.78
C LYS A 176 -8.34 -15.87 -5.72
N ASN A 177 -7.89 -14.65 -5.44
CA ASN A 177 -6.96 -13.89 -6.30
C ASN A 177 -5.58 -13.70 -5.62
N LYS A 178 -5.20 -14.68 -4.81
CA LYS A 178 -3.87 -14.73 -4.18
C LYS A 178 -2.80 -15.21 -5.14
#